data_7369302d59e601274c6e7928c3c4dc0c
#
_entry.id   7369302d59e601274c6e7928c3c4dc0c
#
_cell.length_a   1.000
_cell.length_b   1.000
_cell.length_c   1.000
_cell.angle_alpha   90.00
_cell.angle_beta   90.00
_cell.angle_gamma   90.00
#
_symmetry.space_group_name_H-M   'P 1'
#
loop_
_entity.id
_entity.type
_entity.pdbx_description
1 polymer ?
#
loop_
_entity_poly.entity_id
_entity_poly.type
_entity_poly.pdbx_seq_one_letter_code
_entity_poly.pdbx_strand_id
1 'polypeptide(L)'
;TQIPNFENLNIEIADATGKHITSGIIDEHSHIAISKGVNESSQAVTSEVSIADVINPDDHNIYRQIAGGVTCSQLLHGSANPIGGQSALVKLRWGSSAEDMKIENCDGFIKFALGENVKQSNWGSFNTTRFPQTRMGVEQVFFDAFYRAKNYKKEWSNYNKLSIKQKRE
;
A
#
# COMPACT_ATOMS: atom_id res chain seq x y z
N THR A 1 10.14 40.61 12.02
CA THR A 1 9.99 39.98 10.70
C THR A 1 9.01 40.84 9.94
N GLN A 2 9.43 41.49 8.84
CA GLN A 2 8.50 42.28 8.00
C GLN A 2 7.62 41.30 7.22
N ILE A 3 6.32 41.49 7.28
CA ILE A 3 5.35 40.81 6.43
C ILE A 3 5.53 41.34 5.01
N PRO A 4 5.76 40.51 3.99
CA PRO A 4 5.85 41.00 2.62
C PRO A 4 4.57 41.74 2.21
N ASN A 5 4.70 42.76 1.35
CA ASN A 5 3.54 43.47 0.78
C ASN A 5 2.89 42.58 -0.31
N PHE A 6 1.65 42.18 -0.11
CA PHE A 6 0.89 41.27 -0.98
C PHE A 6 -0.23 41.98 -1.75
N GLU A 7 -0.23 43.33 -1.86
CA GLU A 7 -1.34 44.13 -2.41
C GLU A 7 -1.82 43.76 -3.83
N ASN A 8 -1.02 42.97 -4.58
CA ASN A 8 -1.37 42.56 -5.95
C ASN A 8 -1.63 41.07 -6.11
N LEU A 9 -1.74 40.29 -5.00
CA LEU A 9 -1.98 38.85 -5.03
C LEU A 9 -3.36 38.56 -4.45
N ASN A 10 -4.12 37.70 -5.10
CA ASN A 10 -5.37 37.16 -4.55
C ASN A 10 -5.03 36.16 -3.42
N ILE A 11 -4.91 36.65 -2.19
CA ILE A 11 -4.47 35.87 -1.03
C ILE A 11 -5.62 35.77 -0.04
N GLU A 12 -5.87 34.60 0.46
CA GLU A 12 -6.71 34.36 1.64
C GLU A 12 -5.83 34.45 2.90
N ILE A 13 -6.22 35.33 3.83
CA ILE A 13 -5.51 35.49 5.11
C ILE A 13 -6.31 34.79 6.19
N ALA A 14 -5.71 33.79 6.85
CA ALA A 14 -6.27 33.12 8.01
C ALA A 14 -5.58 33.63 9.29
N ASP A 15 -6.38 34.20 10.23
CA ASP A 15 -5.86 34.56 11.55
C ASP A 15 -5.65 33.32 12.40
N ALA A 16 -4.39 33.01 12.73
CA ALA A 16 -3.97 31.90 13.56
C ALA A 16 -3.49 32.34 14.94
N THR A 17 -3.89 33.56 15.40
CA THR A 17 -3.51 34.05 16.74
C THR A 17 -3.92 33.06 17.83
N GLY A 18 -2.96 32.65 18.66
CA GLY A 18 -3.17 31.68 19.74
C GLY A 18 -3.26 30.22 19.29
N LYS A 19 -3.00 29.92 18.01
CA LYS A 19 -2.96 28.55 17.47
C LYS A 19 -1.52 28.11 17.16
N HIS A 20 -1.31 26.81 17.11
CA HIS A 20 -0.06 26.20 16.66
C HIS A 20 -0.22 25.68 15.23
N ILE A 21 0.77 25.96 14.38
CA ILE A 21 0.82 25.46 13.01
C ILE A 21 1.87 24.36 12.95
N THR A 22 1.47 23.18 12.47
CA THR A 22 2.36 22.04 12.25
C THR A 22 2.26 21.58 10.79
N SER A 23 3.24 20.78 10.36
CA SER A 23 3.08 20.03 9.11
C SER A 23 1.96 19.00 9.26
N GLY A 24 1.36 18.59 8.15
CA GLY A 24 0.40 17.50 8.13
C GLY A 24 1.06 16.18 8.56
N ILE A 25 0.27 15.31 9.17
CA ILE A 25 0.71 13.97 9.60
C ILE A 25 0.69 13.04 8.39
N ILE A 26 1.70 12.21 8.25
CA ILE A 26 1.78 11.11 7.30
C ILE A 26 1.51 9.82 8.07
N ASP A 27 0.41 9.14 7.73
CA ASP A 27 0.08 7.83 8.28
C ASP A 27 0.63 6.74 7.34
N GLU A 28 1.65 6.05 7.81
CA GLU A 28 2.37 5.04 7.04
C GLU A 28 1.73 3.65 7.08
N HIS A 29 0.64 3.46 7.84
CA HIS A 29 -0.04 2.18 7.97
C HIS A 29 -1.56 2.35 8.10
N SER A 30 -2.25 2.46 7.00
CA SER A 30 -3.70 2.66 6.98
C SER A 30 -4.44 1.61 6.15
N HIS A 31 -5.69 1.37 6.54
CA HIS A 31 -6.62 0.50 5.80
C HIS A 31 -7.94 1.24 5.46
N ILE A 32 -7.96 2.57 5.56
CA ILE A 32 -9.09 3.39 5.12
C ILE A 32 -9.15 3.50 3.60
N ALA A 33 -10.23 4.03 3.08
CA ALA A 33 -10.39 4.30 1.64
C ALA A 33 -10.16 3.07 0.75
N ILE A 34 -10.48 1.88 1.21
CA ILE A 34 -10.35 0.63 0.46
C ILE A 34 -11.73 -0.01 0.28
N SER A 35 -12.12 -0.28 -0.97
CA SER A 35 -13.42 -0.87 -1.29
C SER A 35 -13.49 -2.35 -0.88
N LYS A 36 -14.58 -2.73 -0.21
CA LYS A 36 -15.02 -4.11 0.09
C LYS A 36 -14.13 -4.96 0.98
N GLY A 37 -12.83 -4.80 0.97
CA GLY A 37 -11.92 -5.60 1.80
C GLY A 37 -10.46 -5.27 1.53
N VAL A 38 -9.63 -5.52 2.54
CA VAL A 38 -8.21 -5.15 2.54
C VAL A 38 -7.29 -6.33 2.26
N ASN A 39 -7.84 -7.53 2.08
CA ASN A 39 -7.07 -8.74 1.88
C ASN A 39 -7.54 -9.51 0.65
N GLU A 40 -6.63 -9.79 -0.28
CA GLU A 40 -6.79 -10.90 -1.20
C GLU A 40 -6.19 -12.13 -0.54
N SER A 41 -7.04 -12.94 0.08
CA SER A 41 -6.62 -14.01 1.01
C SER A 41 -6.65 -15.41 0.42
N SER A 42 -6.92 -15.54 -0.87
CA SER A 42 -7.02 -16.85 -1.55
C SER A 42 -5.70 -17.61 -1.63
N GLN A 43 -4.58 -16.89 -1.65
CA GLN A 43 -3.24 -17.45 -1.74
C GLN A 43 -2.31 -16.88 -0.65
N ALA A 44 -1.20 -17.59 -0.38
CA ALA A 44 -0.19 -17.14 0.58
C ALA A 44 0.68 -16.00 0.05
N VAL A 45 0.77 -15.87 -1.26
CA VAL A 45 1.51 -14.84 -1.97
C VAL A 45 0.58 -14.22 -3.02
N THR A 46 0.32 -12.93 -2.88
CA THR A 46 -0.55 -12.13 -3.76
C THR A 46 0.11 -10.80 -4.13
N SER A 47 1.39 -10.86 -4.44
CA SER A 47 2.23 -9.68 -4.75
C SER A 47 1.79 -8.90 -5.99
N GLU A 48 0.97 -9.51 -6.84
CA GLU A 48 0.44 -8.95 -8.08
C GLU A 48 -0.77 -8.03 -7.89
N VAL A 49 -1.50 -8.14 -6.76
CA VAL A 49 -2.66 -7.27 -6.52
C VAL A 49 -2.22 -5.91 -5.95
N SER A 50 -2.99 -4.87 -6.22
CA SER A 50 -2.69 -3.51 -5.79
C SER A 50 -3.86 -2.86 -5.08
N ILE A 51 -3.60 -2.23 -3.94
CA ILE A 51 -4.57 -1.37 -3.25
C ILE A 51 -4.95 -0.15 -4.11
N ALA A 52 -4.07 0.29 -5.00
CA ALA A 52 -4.34 1.40 -5.91
C ALA A 52 -5.55 1.17 -6.83
N ASP A 53 -5.91 -0.11 -7.09
CA ASP A 53 -7.02 -0.47 -7.97
C ASP A 53 -8.39 -0.43 -7.27
N VAL A 54 -8.39 -0.33 -5.95
CA VAL A 54 -9.61 -0.42 -5.12
C VAL A 54 -9.78 0.75 -4.15
N ILE A 55 -9.18 1.90 -4.46
CA ILE A 55 -9.35 3.12 -3.64
C ILE A 55 -10.80 3.57 -3.71
N ASN A 56 -11.40 3.78 -2.55
CA ASN A 56 -12.73 4.35 -2.37
C ASN A 56 -12.62 5.82 -1.91
N PRO A 57 -12.80 6.80 -2.81
CA PRO A 57 -12.66 8.21 -2.47
C PRO A 57 -13.82 8.74 -1.59
N ASP A 58 -14.93 8.00 -1.50
CA ASP A 58 -16.12 8.38 -0.72
C ASP A 58 -16.11 7.83 0.72
N ASP A 59 -15.02 7.21 1.15
CA ASP A 59 -14.90 6.71 2.52
C ASP A 59 -14.81 7.88 3.51
N HIS A 60 -15.82 8.01 4.37
CA HIS A 60 -15.88 9.04 5.42
C HIS A 60 -14.65 9.07 6.35
N ASN A 61 -13.87 7.98 6.41
CA ASN A 61 -12.64 7.98 7.19
C ASN A 61 -11.60 8.92 6.61
N ILE A 62 -11.62 9.21 5.30
CA ILE A 62 -10.77 10.24 4.68
C ILE A 62 -11.03 11.59 5.37
N TYR A 63 -12.30 12.00 5.44
CA TYR A 63 -12.70 13.25 6.09
C TYR A 63 -12.28 13.29 7.57
N ARG A 64 -12.50 12.19 8.30
CA ARG A 64 -12.14 12.09 9.73
C ARG A 64 -10.64 12.23 9.95
N GLN A 65 -9.84 11.60 9.12
CA GLN A 65 -8.38 11.67 9.21
C GLN A 65 -7.87 13.08 8.89
N ILE A 66 -8.42 13.74 7.86
CA ILE A 66 -8.09 15.13 7.53
C ILE A 66 -8.44 16.04 8.71
N ALA A 67 -9.62 15.88 9.33
CA ALA A 67 -10.03 16.64 10.50
C ALA A 67 -9.09 16.43 11.71
N GLY A 68 -8.43 15.28 11.78
CA GLY A 68 -7.39 14.98 12.78
C GLY A 68 -5.98 15.45 12.39
N GLY A 69 -5.80 16.04 11.20
CA GLY A 69 -4.51 16.56 10.72
C GLY A 69 -3.70 15.57 9.89
N VAL A 70 -4.22 14.39 9.56
CA VAL A 70 -3.56 13.44 8.64
C VAL A 70 -3.78 13.92 7.22
N THR A 71 -2.72 14.13 6.47
CA THR A 71 -2.77 14.66 5.10
C THR A 71 -2.37 13.67 4.03
N CYS A 72 -1.58 12.66 4.41
CA CYS A 72 -1.15 11.58 3.52
C CYS A 72 -1.27 10.25 4.25
N SER A 73 -1.56 9.18 3.50
CA SER A 73 -1.59 7.82 4.05
C SER A 73 -0.99 6.82 3.07
N GLN A 74 -0.33 5.81 3.62
CA GLN A 74 0.00 4.60 2.91
C GLN A 74 -1.11 3.57 3.13
N LEU A 75 -1.88 3.31 2.10
CA LEU A 75 -2.96 2.32 2.12
C LEU A 75 -2.38 0.94 1.85
N LEU A 76 -2.54 0.04 2.80
CA LEU A 76 -1.90 -1.26 2.79
C LEU A 76 -2.89 -2.40 2.57
N HIS A 77 -2.45 -3.44 1.86
CA HIS A 77 -3.06 -4.76 1.97
C HIS A 77 -3.03 -5.22 3.44
N GLY A 78 -4.05 -5.93 3.88
CA GLY A 78 -4.09 -6.47 5.23
C GLY A 78 -3.05 -7.57 5.47
N SER A 79 -3.03 -8.13 6.67
CA SER A 79 -2.03 -9.13 7.09
C SER A 79 -2.54 -10.58 7.04
N ALA A 80 -3.46 -10.90 6.13
CA ALA A 80 -3.93 -12.28 5.94
C ALA A 80 -2.87 -13.19 5.30
N ASN A 81 -1.98 -12.64 4.49
CA ASN A 81 -0.98 -13.37 3.72
C ASN A 81 0.42 -13.06 4.21
N PRO A 82 1.35 -14.03 4.21
CA PRO A 82 2.77 -13.73 4.43
C PRO A 82 3.31 -12.69 3.46
N ILE A 83 2.98 -12.79 2.18
CA ILE A 83 3.25 -11.78 1.16
C ILE A 83 1.91 -11.34 0.58
N GLY A 84 1.50 -10.12 0.94
CA GLY A 84 0.27 -9.50 0.48
C GLY A 84 0.45 -8.69 -0.80
N GLY A 85 -0.48 -7.75 -1.03
CA GLY A 85 -0.47 -6.90 -2.21
C GLY A 85 0.39 -5.66 -2.10
N GLN A 86 0.45 -4.94 -3.21
CA GLN A 86 1.13 -3.66 -3.32
C GLN A 86 0.31 -2.56 -2.65
N SER A 87 1.01 -1.61 -2.02
CA SER A 87 0.40 -0.48 -1.33
C SER A 87 0.14 0.67 -2.30
N ALA A 88 -0.72 1.61 -1.87
CA ALA A 88 -0.91 2.89 -2.53
C ALA A 88 -0.54 4.03 -1.57
N LEU A 89 0.23 5.02 -2.04
CA LEU A 89 0.44 6.28 -1.35
C LEU A 89 -0.59 7.29 -1.84
N VAL A 90 -1.30 7.91 -0.90
CA VAL A 90 -2.35 8.89 -1.24
C VAL A 90 -2.21 10.17 -0.43
N LYS A 91 -2.58 11.29 -1.05
CA LYS A 91 -2.94 12.51 -0.33
C LYS A 91 -4.41 12.41 0.02
N LEU A 92 -4.75 12.62 1.28
CA LEU A 92 -6.14 12.62 1.71
C LEU A 92 -6.81 13.90 1.21
N ARG A 93 -7.71 13.77 0.23
CA ARG A 93 -8.42 14.87 -0.42
C ARG A 93 -9.90 14.53 -0.51
N TRP A 94 -10.66 14.95 0.48
CA TRP A 94 -12.10 14.73 0.50
C TRP A 94 -12.78 15.39 -0.71
N GLY A 95 -13.59 14.62 -1.45
CA GLY A 95 -14.27 15.10 -2.64
C GLY A 95 -13.46 15.00 -3.95
N SER A 96 -12.23 14.49 -3.90
CA SER A 96 -11.44 14.21 -5.10
C SER A 96 -11.72 12.79 -5.65
N SER A 97 -11.32 12.56 -6.89
CA SER A 97 -11.35 11.20 -7.45
C SER A 97 -10.24 10.32 -6.85
N ALA A 98 -10.38 9.00 -7.00
CA ALA A 98 -9.35 8.06 -6.56
C ALA A 98 -7.99 8.33 -7.23
N GLU A 99 -7.99 8.71 -8.50
CA GLU A 99 -6.77 9.04 -9.25
C GLU A 99 -6.09 10.31 -8.72
N ASP A 100 -6.88 11.36 -8.45
CA ASP A 100 -6.35 12.63 -7.93
C ASP A 100 -5.78 12.51 -6.51
N MET A 101 -6.16 11.47 -5.79
CA MET A 101 -5.60 11.18 -4.46
C MET A 101 -4.23 10.50 -4.53
N LYS A 102 -3.92 9.76 -5.58
CA LYS A 102 -2.65 9.03 -5.71
C LYS A 102 -1.46 9.99 -5.75
N ILE A 103 -0.37 9.61 -5.09
CA ILE A 103 0.90 10.31 -5.19
C ILE A 103 1.68 9.68 -6.35
N GLU A 104 1.87 10.48 -7.41
CA GLU A 104 2.62 10.07 -8.58
C GLU A 104 4.13 10.00 -8.32
N ASN A 105 4.83 9.19 -9.11
CA ASN A 105 6.29 9.08 -9.08
C ASN A 105 6.90 8.74 -7.72
N CYS A 106 6.15 8.01 -6.88
CA CYS A 106 6.68 7.44 -5.65
C CYS A 106 7.16 6.00 -5.88
N ASP A 107 8.04 5.54 -4.99
CA ASP A 107 8.46 4.15 -4.97
C ASP A 107 7.28 3.22 -4.68
N GLY A 108 7.30 2.02 -5.26
CA GLY A 108 6.34 0.97 -4.96
C GLY A 108 6.63 0.29 -3.64
N PHE A 109 5.59 -0.10 -2.92
CA PHE A 109 5.67 -0.85 -1.68
C PHE A 109 4.85 -2.13 -1.77
N ILE A 110 5.25 -3.14 -1.03
CA ILE A 110 4.52 -4.40 -0.91
C ILE A 110 4.41 -4.80 0.56
N LYS A 111 3.26 -5.33 0.95
CA LYS A 111 2.99 -5.76 2.31
C LYS A 111 3.59 -7.13 2.58
N PHE A 112 4.47 -7.19 3.59
CA PHE A 112 4.91 -8.43 4.23
C PHE A 112 4.30 -8.52 5.63
N ALA A 113 3.85 -9.70 6.03
CA ALA A 113 3.30 -9.92 7.35
C ALA A 113 3.95 -11.16 8.00
N LEU A 114 4.53 -10.96 9.18
CA LEU A 114 5.36 -11.94 9.91
C LEU A 114 4.71 -12.38 11.24
N GLY A 115 3.57 -11.79 11.59
CA GLY A 115 2.87 -12.01 12.83
C GLY A 115 2.01 -13.29 12.86
N GLU A 116 1.08 -13.33 13.79
CA GLU A 116 0.18 -14.46 13.99
C GLU A 116 -0.95 -14.53 12.94
N ASN A 117 -1.34 -13.38 12.38
CA ASN A 117 -2.48 -13.30 11.46
C ASN A 117 -2.32 -14.14 10.19
N VAL A 118 -1.10 -14.37 9.74
CA VAL A 118 -0.81 -15.11 8.50
C VAL A 118 -0.92 -16.63 8.65
N LYS A 119 -1.02 -17.13 9.88
CA LYS A 119 -1.22 -18.53 10.17
C LYS A 119 -2.70 -18.88 10.09
N GLN A 120 -3.07 -19.73 9.15
CA GLN A 120 -4.47 -20.11 8.96
C GLN A 120 -5.07 -20.82 10.18
N SER A 121 -4.26 -21.50 10.97
CA SER A 121 -4.68 -22.16 12.22
C SER A 121 -5.26 -21.18 13.25
N ASN A 122 -4.97 -19.90 13.16
CA ASN A 122 -5.50 -18.86 14.07
C ASN A 122 -6.87 -18.30 13.65
N TRP A 123 -7.39 -18.69 12.51
CA TRP A 123 -8.61 -18.10 11.95
C TRP A 123 -9.91 -18.72 12.49
N GLY A 124 -9.83 -19.67 13.39
CA GLY A 124 -10.99 -20.32 14.01
C GLY A 124 -11.92 -20.95 12.98
N SER A 125 -13.20 -20.59 13.00
CA SER A 125 -14.20 -21.08 12.04
C SER A 125 -13.97 -20.62 10.60
N PHE A 126 -13.16 -19.60 10.38
CA PHE A 126 -12.73 -19.15 9.05
C PHE A 126 -11.47 -19.83 8.58
N ASN A 127 -10.92 -20.77 9.35
CA ASN A 127 -9.76 -21.52 8.95
C ASN A 127 -10.01 -22.26 7.64
N THR A 128 -9.06 -22.13 6.72
CA THR A 128 -9.05 -22.82 5.44
C THR A 128 -7.95 -23.87 5.42
N THR A 129 -7.94 -24.71 4.41
CA THR A 129 -6.81 -25.65 4.16
C THR A 129 -5.62 -24.96 3.49
N ARG A 130 -5.68 -23.66 3.29
CA ARG A 130 -4.60 -22.89 2.65
C ARG A 130 -3.32 -22.93 3.49
N PHE A 131 -2.19 -23.21 2.85
CA PHE A 131 -0.89 -22.99 3.44
C PHE A 131 -0.57 -21.49 3.59
N PRO A 132 0.08 -21.00 4.65
CA PRO A 132 0.66 -21.75 5.78
C PRO A 132 -0.31 -21.89 6.96
N GLN A 133 -0.19 -22.99 7.70
CA GLN A 133 -0.94 -23.22 8.94
C GLN A 133 -0.15 -22.82 10.19
N THR A 134 1.17 -22.86 10.13
CA THR A 134 2.09 -22.67 11.26
C THR A 134 3.22 -21.71 10.91
N ARG A 135 4.00 -21.32 11.93
CA ARG A 135 5.21 -20.51 11.76
C ARG A 135 6.23 -21.14 10.81
N MET A 136 6.40 -22.45 10.84
CA MET A 136 7.28 -23.18 9.91
C MET A 136 6.84 -22.93 8.46
N GLY A 137 5.53 -22.99 8.21
CA GLY A 137 4.97 -22.71 6.90
C GLY A 137 5.13 -21.27 6.48
N VAL A 138 4.99 -20.30 7.39
CA VAL A 138 5.20 -18.87 7.10
C VAL A 138 6.62 -18.63 6.60
N GLU A 139 7.62 -19.15 7.31
CA GLU A 139 9.03 -19.04 6.90
C GLU A 139 9.26 -19.64 5.52
N GLN A 140 8.71 -20.83 5.28
CA GLN A 140 8.83 -21.51 4.00
C GLN A 140 8.23 -20.73 2.84
N VAL A 141 7.08 -20.04 3.04
CA VAL A 141 6.49 -19.17 2.01
C VAL A 141 7.47 -18.10 1.56
N PHE A 142 8.16 -17.46 2.50
CA PHE A 142 9.15 -16.43 2.15
C PHE A 142 10.32 -17.02 1.35
N PHE A 143 10.91 -18.11 1.82
CA PHE A 143 12.00 -18.76 1.11
C PHE A 143 11.62 -19.16 -0.30
N ASP A 144 10.46 -19.79 -0.49
CA ASP A 144 10.00 -20.25 -1.80
C ASP A 144 9.72 -19.08 -2.74
N ALA A 145 9.07 -18.02 -2.25
CA ALA A 145 8.74 -16.86 -3.08
C ALA A 145 10.02 -16.17 -3.59
N PHE A 146 10.96 -15.90 -2.69
CA PHE A 146 12.23 -15.25 -3.08
C PHE A 146 13.11 -16.15 -3.93
N TYR A 147 13.12 -17.45 -3.67
CA TYR A 147 13.86 -18.42 -4.51
C TYR A 147 13.30 -18.44 -5.94
N ARG A 148 11.99 -18.53 -6.09
CA ARG A 148 11.33 -18.48 -7.41
C ARG A 148 11.62 -17.18 -8.13
N ALA A 149 11.51 -16.05 -7.44
CA ALA A 149 11.81 -14.74 -8.02
C ALA A 149 13.27 -14.63 -8.50
N LYS A 150 14.21 -15.16 -7.72
CA LYS A 150 15.64 -15.20 -8.08
C LYS A 150 15.89 -16.08 -9.30
N ASN A 151 15.23 -17.25 -9.38
CA ASN A 151 15.36 -18.15 -10.53
C ASN A 151 14.75 -17.50 -11.79
N TYR A 152 13.57 -16.90 -11.69
CA TYR A 152 12.93 -16.18 -12.79
C TYR A 152 13.86 -15.07 -13.34
N LYS A 153 14.45 -14.26 -12.46
CA LYS A 153 15.41 -13.24 -12.86
C LYS A 153 16.61 -13.83 -13.60
N LYS A 154 17.12 -14.99 -13.13
CA LYS A 154 18.23 -15.70 -13.76
C LYS A 154 17.84 -16.23 -15.15
N GLU A 155 16.66 -16.80 -15.30
CA GLU A 155 16.14 -17.29 -16.57
C GLU A 155 16.02 -16.17 -17.59
N TRP A 156 15.43 -15.03 -17.20
CA TRP A 156 15.36 -13.85 -18.05
C TRP A 156 16.74 -13.31 -18.43
N SER A 157 17.68 -13.28 -17.51
CA SER A 157 19.06 -12.89 -17.80
C SER A 157 19.72 -13.81 -18.83
N ASN A 158 19.46 -15.11 -18.73
CA ASN A 158 19.98 -16.10 -19.68
C ASN A 158 19.28 -15.96 -21.04
N TYR A 159 17.96 -15.85 -21.06
CA TYR A 159 17.18 -15.63 -22.28
C TYR A 159 17.65 -14.37 -23.05
N ASN A 160 17.90 -13.29 -22.34
CA ASN A 160 18.36 -12.03 -22.96
C ASN A 160 19.74 -12.14 -23.61
N LYS A 161 20.57 -13.10 -23.22
CA LYS A 161 21.89 -13.39 -23.82
C LYS A 161 21.81 -14.24 -25.07
N LEU A 162 20.65 -14.86 -25.35
CA LEU A 162 20.46 -15.70 -26.54
C LEU A 162 20.44 -14.85 -27.81
N SER A 163 20.95 -15.43 -28.90
CA SER A 163 20.79 -14.86 -30.23
C SER A 163 19.33 -14.86 -30.67
N ILE A 164 19.00 -14.04 -31.67
CA ILE A 164 17.63 -13.96 -32.22
C ILE A 164 17.15 -15.33 -32.72
N LYS A 165 18.03 -16.14 -33.30
CA LYS A 165 17.69 -17.50 -33.76
C LYS A 165 17.28 -18.40 -32.57
N GLN A 166 18.07 -18.43 -31.50
CA GLN A 166 17.82 -19.22 -30.29
C GLN A 166 16.58 -18.79 -29.48
N LYS A 167 16.17 -17.54 -29.61
CA LYS A 167 14.93 -17.02 -28.97
C LYS A 167 13.64 -17.43 -29.68
N ARG A 168 13.74 -17.97 -30.92
CA ARG A 168 12.62 -18.37 -31.76
C ARG A 168 12.38 -19.88 -31.78
N GLU A 169 13.31 -20.65 -31.27
CA GLU A 169 13.23 -22.09 -31.03
C GLU A 169 12.70 -22.38 -29.60
#